data_5863ba8a6584d9b54415f372c27ed4c3
#
_entry.id   5863ba8a6584d9b54415f372c27ed4c3
#
_cell.length_a   1.000
_cell.length_b   1.000
_cell.length_c   1.000
_cell.angle_alpha   90.00
_cell.angle_beta   90.00
_cell.angle_gamma   90.00
#
_symmetry.space_group_name_H-M   'P 1'
#
loop_
_entity.id
_entity.type
_entity.pdbx_description
1 polymer ?
#
loop_
_entity_poly.entity_id
_entity_poly.type
_entity_poly.pdbx_seq_one_letter_code
_entity_poly.pdbx_strand_id
1 'polypeptide(L)'
;MPPDFVAQLNRWVEEGALSQAIDAARRELPNYSGDERGKVLLALSSACWSAGDNLDALRAAVSAGDAFRSGRSMPGVCDAMVRIAASLRSAGDHASAITTLERAEEVARDINDPKRLADVLRSVGVCCSLVGRHQQALSCLTETCALLEPDAAPYDRLVARLSLNNARNRRAVSLPESSDERSAELRGLLDDWQALVAQTGAAGLSTLEVMALGNHAITLRQCGRHIEAIVELQALLLRYSGFGMRPNEGLCHCEIGRCFEAQQRLPEARESYLRSIEILKDGGTLPDLQEATEGLSRVEEAAGDFQAALEALKQVRSIDRRKSDEAALSTISRRELRIELARLTSTWARQATLDPLTGLGNRRALDLWMSESLPRVEQGEPVTLLLLDLDHFKQVNDRFGHAIGDEVLRRVATLIQQNCRSADLAVRYGGEEFVLALFGVAHEAAADVAHRLRASVEATPWGAVAEGLHVSVSIGVAAAFEAVDGAGLLTLADRRLYAAKFGGRNQVVTAG
;
A
#
# COMPACT_ATOMS: atom_id res chain seq x y z
N MET A 1 29.00 9.00 10.05
CA MET A 1 27.62 9.51 9.95
C MET A 1 27.09 9.73 11.33
N PRO A 2 26.36 10.80 11.62
CA PRO A 2 25.49 10.75 12.80
C PRO A 2 24.39 9.71 12.47
N PRO A 3 24.25 8.65 13.26
CA PRO A 3 23.19 7.64 13.06
C PRO A 3 21.78 8.21 13.28
N ASP A 4 21.62 9.53 13.25
CA ASP A 4 20.52 10.26 13.84
C ASP A 4 19.82 11.26 12.88
N PHE A 5 20.27 11.39 11.60
CA PHE A 5 19.71 12.44 10.73
C PHE A 5 18.24 12.18 10.37
N VAL A 6 17.86 10.96 10.05
CA VAL A 6 16.46 10.60 9.78
C VAL A 6 15.60 10.78 11.03
N ALA A 7 16.11 10.39 12.21
CA ALA A 7 15.43 10.62 13.48
C ALA A 7 15.28 12.12 13.78
N GLN A 8 16.27 12.93 13.43
CA GLN A 8 16.20 14.39 13.55
C GLN A 8 15.16 14.99 12.61
N LEU A 9 15.08 14.53 11.35
CA LEU A 9 14.03 14.96 10.40
C LEU A 9 12.64 14.63 10.94
N ASN A 10 12.43 13.41 11.42
CA ASN A 10 11.15 12.98 11.98
C ASN A 10 10.78 13.81 13.21
N ARG A 11 11.73 14.12 14.10
CA ARG A 11 11.50 15.00 15.26
C ARG A 11 11.05 16.39 14.83
N TRP A 12 11.70 17.00 13.82
CA TRP A 12 11.27 18.29 13.30
C TRP A 12 9.87 18.27 12.70
N VAL A 13 9.48 17.14 12.07
CA VAL A 13 8.12 16.96 11.57
C VAL A 13 7.12 16.90 12.74
N GLU A 14 7.45 16.18 13.81
CA GLU A 14 6.63 16.08 15.03
C GLU A 14 6.51 17.42 15.75
N GLU A 15 7.57 18.21 15.77
CA GLU A 15 7.62 19.56 16.37
C GLU A 15 6.98 20.64 15.48
N GLY A 16 6.53 20.29 14.26
CA GLY A 16 5.93 21.24 13.30
C GLY A 16 6.95 22.14 12.57
N ALA A 17 8.26 21.90 12.71
CA ALA A 17 9.32 22.62 12.03
C ALA A 17 9.49 22.14 10.57
N LEU A 18 8.39 22.13 9.80
CA LEU A 18 8.27 21.47 8.51
C LEU A 18 9.23 22.05 7.45
N SER A 19 9.32 23.37 7.32
CA SER A 19 10.22 24.02 6.37
C SER A 19 11.67 23.65 6.65
N GLN A 20 12.08 23.61 7.92
CA GLN A 20 13.43 23.22 8.33
C GLN A 20 13.71 21.75 7.97
N ALA A 21 12.77 20.86 8.20
CA ALA A 21 12.90 19.43 7.83
C ALA A 21 13.05 19.24 6.32
N ILE A 22 12.22 19.93 5.52
CA ILE A 22 12.23 19.87 4.05
C ILE A 22 13.56 20.38 3.50
N ASP A 23 14.00 21.56 3.94
CA ASP A 23 15.23 22.18 3.44
C ASP A 23 16.47 21.37 3.82
N ALA A 24 16.52 20.85 5.04
CA ALA A 24 17.62 20.00 5.50
C ALA A 24 17.66 18.69 4.72
N ALA A 25 16.51 18.01 4.53
CA ALA A 25 16.43 16.78 3.76
C ALA A 25 16.90 17.00 2.31
N ARG A 26 16.42 18.05 1.63
CA ARG A 26 16.81 18.37 0.25
C ARG A 26 18.31 18.67 0.12
N ARG A 27 18.89 19.38 1.08
CA ARG A 27 20.32 19.73 1.09
C ARG A 27 21.21 18.51 1.25
N GLU A 28 20.84 17.62 2.17
CA GLU A 28 21.67 16.46 2.50
C GLU A 28 21.44 15.25 1.56
N LEU A 29 20.34 15.21 0.84
CA LEU A 29 19.94 14.10 -0.03
C LEU A 29 21.05 13.64 -1.02
N PRO A 30 21.87 14.51 -1.63
CA PRO A 30 22.95 14.08 -2.51
C PRO A 30 24.05 13.24 -1.82
N ASN A 31 24.17 13.33 -0.50
CA ASN A 31 25.19 12.64 0.28
C ASN A 31 24.80 11.18 0.60
N TYR A 32 23.57 10.75 0.22
CA TYR A 32 23.03 9.42 0.52
C TYR A 32 22.79 8.60 -0.74
N SER A 33 22.92 7.28 -0.63
CA SER A 33 22.62 6.32 -1.69
C SER A 33 21.90 5.09 -1.14
N GLY A 34 21.29 4.28 -2.01
CA GLY A 34 20.59 3.04 -1.63
C GLY A 34 19.57 3.26 -0.52
N ASP A 35 19.56 2.38 0.47
CA ASP A 35 18.60 2.37 1.59
C ASP A 35 18.62 3.66 2.41
N GLU A 36 19.78 4.22 2.68
CA GLU A 36 19.87 5.46 3.47
C GLU A 36 19.24 6.65 2.71
N ARG A 37 19.44 6.72 1.40
CA ARG A 37 18.73 7.68 0.56
C ARG A 37 17.22 7.48 0.61
N GLY A 38 16.76 6.22 0.57
CA GLY A 38 15.36 5.87 0.68
C GLY A 38 14.73 6.36 1.99
N LYS A 39 15.41 6.18 3.11
CA LYS A 39 14.94 6.64 4.44
C LYS A 39 14.83 8.17 4.50
N VAL A 40 15.82 8.89 4.00
CA VAL A 40 15.78 10.37 3.94
C VAL A 40 14.63 10.86 3.06
N LEU A 41 14.40 10.21 1.92
CA LEU A 41 13.28 10.53 1.02
C LEU A 41 11.91 10.25 1.64
N LEU A 42 11.77 9.18 2.43
CA LEU A 42 10.52 8.94 3.19
C LEU A 42 10.27 10.02 4.24
N ALA A 43 11.31 10.44 4.97
CA ALA A 43 11.19 11.53 5.92
C ALA A 43 10.82 12.85 5.23
N LEU A 44 11.44 13.16 4.08
CA LEU A 44 11.08 14.30 3.22
C LEU A 44 9.61 14.21 2.78
N SER A 45 9.16 13.04 2.31
CA SER A 45 7.77 12.82 1.92
C SER A 45 6.81 13.09 3.08
N SER A 46 7.18 12.68 4.30
CA SER A 46 6.38 12.93 5.50
C SER A 46 6.29 14.42 5.82
N ALA A 47 7.41 15.14 5.72
CA ALA A 47 7.46 16.58 5.96
C ALA A 47 6.62 17.37 4.92
N CYS A 48 6.74 17.03 3.64
CA CYS A 48 5.96 17.64 2.56
C CYS A 48 4.46 17.36 2.74
N TRP A 49 4.09 16.13 3.10
CA TRP A 49 2.70 15.76 3.36
C TRP A 49 2.11 16.54 4.53
N SER A 50 2.84 16.68 5.63
CA SER A 50 2.43 17.49 6.79
C SER A 50 2.34 18.99 6.46
N ALA A 51 3.12 19.47 5.49
CA ALA A 51 3.06 20.84 4.98
C ALA A 51 1.90 21.06 3.97
N GLY A 52 1.14 20.00 3.62
CA GLY A 52 0.04 20.06 2.64
C GLY A 52 0.51 19.95 1.18
N ASP A 53 1.79 19.81 0.92
CA ASP A 53 2.34 19.64 -0.43
C ASP A 53 2.30 18.16 -0.83
N ASN A 54 1.11 17.71 -1.26
CA ASN A 54 0.88 16.33 -1.64
C ASN A 54 1.67 15.90 -2.90
N LEU A 55 2.02 16.83 -3.79
CA LEU A 55 2.76 16.52 -5.00
C LEU A 55 4.23 16.21 -4.71
N ASP A 56 4.90 17.07 -3.96
CA ASP A 56 6.28 16.82 -3.57
C ASP A 56 6.40 15.65 -2.59
N ALA A 57 5.39 15.46 -1.72
CA ALA A 57 5.29 14.27 -0.88
C ALA A 57 5.26 12.98 -1.71
N LEU A 58 4.44 12.93 -2.77
CA LEU A 58 4.39 11.78 -3.67
C LEU A 58 5.71 11.58 -4.42
N ARG A 59 6.28 12.64 -5.01
CA ARG A 59 7.56 12.56 -5.72
C ARG A 59 8.68 12.01 -4.83
N ALA A 60 8.75 12.48 -3.59
CA ALA A 60 9.72 11.99 -2.62
C ALA A 60 9.48 10.51 -2.26
N ALA A 61 8.23 10.09 -2.03
CA ALA A 61 7.88 8.71 -1.73
C ALA A 61 8.22 7.75 -2.88
N VAL A 62 7.98 8.19 -4.10
CA VAL A 62 8.33 7.43 -5.30
C VAL A 62 9.85 7.28 -5.44
N SER A 63 10.59 8.38 -5.31
CA SER A 63 12.05 8.35 -5.35
C SER A 63 12.64 7.50 -4.21
N ALA A 64 11.96 7.42 -3.05
CA ALA A 64 12.31 6.52 -1.97
C ALA A 64 12.17 5.05 -2.40
N GLY A 65 11.07 4.69 -3.05
CA GLY A 65 10.86 3.34 -3.59
C GLY A 65 11.95 2.93 -4.57
N ASP A 66 12.41 3.83 -5.44
CA ASP A 66 13.51 3.58 -6.38
C ASP A 66 14.86 3.40 -5.65
N ALA A 67 15.11 4.22 -4.62
CA ALA A 67 16.33 4.13 -3.81
C ALA A 67 16.38 2.80 -3.03
N PHE A 68 15.28 2.38 -2.41
CA PHE A 68 15.18 1.10 -1.69
C PHE A 68 15.35 -0.10 -2.62
N ARG A 69 14.83 -0.03 -3.86
CA ARG A 69 15.06 -1.10 -4.84
C ARG A 69 16.50 -1.20 -5.25
N SER A 70 17.14 -0.06 -5.51
CA SER A 70 18.58 -0.02 -5.82
C SER A 70 19.41 -0.60 -4.67
N GLY A 71 18.96 -0.38 -3.41
CA GLY A 71 19.54 -0.95 -2.19
C GLY A 71 19.08 -2.39 -1.89
N ARG A 72 18.18 -2.98 -2.71
CA ARG A 72 17.58 -4.32 -2.51
C ARG A 72 16.78 -4.47 -1.21
N SER A 73 16.21 -3.38 -0.70
CA SER A 73 15.40 -3.35 0.52
C SER A 73 13.91 -3.50 0.20
N MET A 74 13.40 -4.72 0.13
CA MET A 74 11.96 -4.95 -0.06
C MET A 74 11.10 -4.37 1.07
N PRO A 75 11.51 -4.42 2.36
CA PRO A 75 10.83 -3.70 3.42
C PRO A 75 10.68 -2.19 3.15
N GLY A 76 11.74 -1.54 2.70
CA GLY A 76 11.71 -0.12 2.34
C GLY A 76 10.80 0.18 1.14
N VAL A 77 10.75 -0.72 0.15
CA VAL A 77 9.81 -0.61 -0.98
C VAL A 77 8.36 -0.64 -0.50
N CYS A 78 8.02 -1.55 0.43
CA CYS A 78 6.70 -1.61 1.04
C CYS A 78 6.34 -0.30 1.76
N ASP A 79 7.25 0.23 2.58
CA ASP A 79 7.07 1.49 3.32
C ASP A 79 6.85 2.67 2.35
N ALA A 80 7.57 2.71 1.23
CA ALA A 80 7.39 3.71 0.18
C ALA A 80 6.01 3.61 -0.50
N MET A 81 5.53 2.40 -0.78
CA MET A 81 4.19 2.17 -1.35
C MET A 81 3.08 2.67 -0.43
N VAL A 82 3.19 2.42 0.88
CA VAL A 82 2.23 2.93 1.88
C VAL A 82 2.23 4.46 1.88
N ARG A 83 3.39 5.09 1.77
CA ARG A 83 3.51 6.56 1.71
C ARG A 83 2.94 7.14 0.42
N ILE A 84 3.17 6.50 -0.73
CA ILE A 84 2.57 6.84 -2.02
C ILE A 84 1.04 6.81 -1.90
N ALA A 85 0.49 5.73 -1.35
CA ALA A 85 -0.95 5.59 -1.18
C ALA A 85 -1.54 6.65 -0.22
N ALA A 86 -0.82 7.03 0.83
CA ALA A 86 -1.23 8.12 1.72
C ALA A 86 -1.31 9.46 0.97
N SER A 87 -0.34 9.78 0.12
CA SER A 87 -0.34 10.99 -0.70
C SER A 87 -1.47 11.00 -1.74
N LEU A 88 -1.71 9.85 -2.42
CA LEU A 88 -2.81 9.68 -3.37
C LEU A 88 -4.17 9.84 -2.68
N ARG A 89 -4.35 9.25 -1.50
CA ARG A 89 -5.56 9.38 -0.69
C ARG A 89 -5.82 10.83 -0.30
N SER A 90 -4.81 11.55 0.15
CA SER A 90 -4.93 12.98 0.48
C SER A 90 -5.28 13.84 -0.73
N ALA A 91 -4.80 13.46 -1.93
CA ALA A 91 -5.20 14.08 -3.20
C ALA A 91 -6.60 13.64 -3.68
N GLY A 92 -7.29 12.74 -2.94
CA GLY A 92 -8.61 12.21 -3.30
C GLY A 92 -8.60 11.13 -4.40
N ASP A 93 -7.44 10.61 -4.81
CA ASP A 93 -7.34 9.47 -5.74
C ASP A 93 -7.32 8.14 -4.98
N HIS A 94 -8.48 7.83 -4.39
CA HIS A 94 -8.65 6.62 -3.58
C HIS A 94 -8.47 5.33 -4.39
N ALA A 95 -8.82 5.34 -5.68
CA ALA A 95 -8.69 4.15 -6.54
C ALA A 95 -7.21 3.78 -6.73
N SER A 96 -6.37 4.74 -7.12
CA SER A 96 -4.93 4.52 -7.27
C SER A 96 -4.25 4.21 -5.93
N ALA A 97 -4.73 4.79 -4.82
CA ALA A 97 -4.25 4.47 -3.47
C ALA A 97 -4.52 3.00 -3.12
N ILE A 98 -5.72 2.49 -3.35
CA ILE A 98 -6.09 1.09 -3.09
C ILE A 98 -5.24 0.16 -3.94
N THR A 99 -5.12 0.39 -5.25
CA THR A 99 -4.29 -0.45 -6.14
C THR A 99 -2.81 -0.48 -5.71
N THR A 100 -2.29 0.66 -5.23
CA THR A 100 -0.91 0.73 -4.72
C THR A 100 -0.76 -0.10 -3.44
N LEU A 101 -1.75 -0.05 -2.55
CA LEU A 101 -1.76 -0.80 -1.29
C LEU A 101 -1.96 -2.31 -1.50
N GLU A 102 -2.76 -2.74 -2.47
CA GLU A 102 -2.91 -4.15 -2.85
C GLU A 102 -1.54 -4.75 -3.24
N ARG A 103 -0.74 -4.00 -3.99
CA ARG A 103 0.64 -4.41 -4.31
C ARG A 103 1.58 -4.39 -3.10
N ALA A 104 1.41 -3.40 -2.21
CA ALA A 104 2.18 -3.35 -0.97
C ALA A 104 1.85 -4.54 -0.06
N GLU A 105 0.60 -5.00 -0.06
CA GLU A 105 0.15 -6.19 0.67
C GLU A 105 0.84 -7.46 0.16
N GLU A 106 0.91 -7.66 -1.17
CA GLU A 106 1.66 -8.78 -1.76
C GLU A 106 3.11 -8.76 -1.28
N VAL A 107 3.78 -7.61 -1.37
CA VAL A 107 5.17 -7.47 -0.91
C VAL A 107 5.30 -7.76 0.59
N ALA A 108 4.40 -7.24 1.43
CA ALA A 108 4.44 -7.45 2.88
C ALA A 108 4.24 -8.92 3.26
N ARG A 109 3.37 -9.65 2.53
CA ARG A 109 3.19 -11.10 2.71
C ARG A 109 4.42 -11.89 2.26
N ASP A 110 5.03 -11.52 1.13
CA ASP A 110 6.23 -12.19 0.60
C ASP A 110 7.45 -12.07 1.53
N ILE A 111 7.64 -10.90 2.14
CA ILE A 111 8.73 -10.70 3.12
C ILE A 111 8.43 -11.26 4.51
N ASN A 112 7.21 -11.77 4.74
CA ASN A 112 6.75 -12.34 6.01
C ASN A 112 6.98 -11.39 7.21
N ASP A 113 6.62 -10.10 7.04
CA ASP A 113 6.72 -9.06 8.08
C ASP A 113 5.31 -8.68 8.59
N PRO A 114 4.87 -9.24 9.73
CA PRO A 114 3.52 -9.01 10.26
C PRO A 114 3.24 -7.53 10.57
N LYS A 115 4.25 -6.78 11.01
CA LYS A 115 4.09 -5.36 11.35
C LYS A 115 3.79 -4.54 10.09
N ARG A 116 4.58 -4.73 9.02
CA ARG A 116 4.34 -4.06 7.74
C ARG A 116 3.02 -4.47 7.12
N LEU A 117 2.68 -5.75 7.18
CA LEU A 117 1.39 -6.23 6.72
C LEU A 117 0.24 -5.54 7.46
N ALA A 118 0.34 -5.38 8.78
CA ALA A 118 -0.65 -4.65 9.57
C ALA A 118 -0.78 -3.17 9.15
N ASP A 119 0.34 -2.48 8.90
CA ASP A 119 0.33 -1.08 8.42
C ASP A 119 -0.31 -0.93 7.03
N VAL A 120 -0.02 -1.87 6.12
CA VAL A 120 -0.63 -1.92 4.78
C VAL A 120 -2.13 -2.18 4.88
N LEU A 121 -2.56 -3.24 5.59
CA LEU A 121 -3.98 -3.59 5.76
C LEU A 121 -4.77 -2.47 6.44
N ARG A 122 -4.18 -1.81 7.44
CA ARG A 122 -4.78 -0.62 8.06
C ARG A 122 -5.01 0.48 7.02
N SER A 123 -4.04 0.72 6.15
CA SER A 123 -4.14 1.75 5.11
C SER A 123 -5.18 1.37 4.04
N VAL A 124 -5.26 0.09 3.64
CA VAL A 124 -6.33 -0.45 2.77
C VAL A 124 -7.68 -0.23 3.41
N GLY A 125 -7.85 -0.65 4.68
CA GLY A 125 -9.10 -0.55 5.41
C GLY A 125 -9.60 0.89 5.53
N VAL A 126 -8.70 1.84 5.81
CA VAL A 126 -9.03 3.26 5.85
C VAL A 126 -9.48 3.76 4.47
N CYS A 127 -8.77 3.43 3.39
CA CYS A 127 -9.16 3.83 2.02
C CYS A 127 -10.51 3.23 1.63
N CYS A 128 -10.73 1.93 1.88
CA CYS A 128 -12.00 1.25 1.61
C CYS A 128 -13.17 1.86 2.38
N SER A 129 -12.95 2.22 3.65
CA SER A 129 -13.96 2.91 4.47
C SER A 129 -14.36 4.27 3.89
N LEU A 130 -13.41 5.03 3.33
CA LEU A 130 -13.67 6.33 2.72
C LEU A 130 -14.49 6.24 1.42
N VAL A 131 -14.38 5.13 0.67
CA VAL A 131 -15.12 4.92 -0.58
C VAL A 131 -16.38 4.06 -0.39
N GLY A 132 -16.78 3.79 0.85
CA GLY A 132 -18.01 3.03 1.15
C GLY A 132 -17.90 1.51 1.00
N ARG A 133 -16.70 0.95 0.79
CA ARG A 133 -16.45 -0.50 0.78
C ARG A 133 -16.36 -1.06 2.20
N HIS A 134 -17.45 -0.92 2.96
CA HIS A 134 -17.45 -1.15 4.41
C HIS A 134 -17.03 -2.56 4.81
N GLN A 135 -17.49 -3.60 4.10
CA GLN A 135 -17.16 -4.98 4.44
C GLN A 135 -15.67 -5.27 4.28
N GLN A 136 -15.07 -4.83 3.18
CA GLN A 136 -13.62 -4.96 2.94
C GLN A 136 -12.82 -4.16 3.96
N ALA A 137 -13.27 -2.94 4.29
CA ALA A 137 -12.64 -2.11 5.31
C ALA A 137 -12.58 -2.81 6.67
N LEU A 138 -13.70 -3.38 7.11
CA LEU A 138 -13.80 -4.08 8.39
C LEU A 138 -12.93 -5.36 8.40
N SER A 139 -12.92 -6.13 7.33
CA SER A 139 -12.07 -7.33 7.21
C SER A 139 -10.59 -6.96 7.39
N CYS A 140 -10.09 -5.99 6.62
CA CYS A 140 -8.69 -5.57 6.69
C CYS A 140 -8.31 -5.01 8.08
N LEU A 141 -9.19 -4.19 8.69
CA LEU A 141 -8.89 -3.58 10.00
C LEU A 141 -9.00 -4.59 11.15
N THR A 142 -9.86 -5.60 11.04
CA THR A 142 -9.92 -6.71 12.01
C THR A 142 -8.66 -7.56 11.92
N GLU A 143 -8.20 -7.91 10.71
CA GLU A 143 -6.93 -8.61 10.49
C GLU A 143 -5.74 -7.78 11.02
N THR A 144 -5.75 -6.46 10.79
CA THR A 144 -4.75 -5.54 11.36
C THR A 144 -4.67 -5.65 12.88
N CYS A 145 -5.81 -5.61 13.57
CA CYS A 145 -5.84 -5.75 15.03
C CYS A 145 -5.31 -7.11 15.49
N ALA A 146 -5.67 -8.20 14.80
CA ALA A 146 -5.20 -9.55 15.12
C ALA A 146 -3.68 -9.71 14.94
N LEU A 147 -3.10 -9.12 13.89
CA LEU A 147 -1.66 -9.15 13.60
C LEU A 147 -0.83 -8.40 14.65
N LEU A 148 -1.41 -7.37 15.28
CA LEU A 148 -0.71 -6.51 16.24
C LEU A 148 -0.87 -6.97 17.70
N GLU A 149 -1.73 -7.94 18.01
CA GLU A 149 -1.91 -8.47 19.38
C GLU A 149 -1.15 -9.80 19.57
N PRO A 150 -0.49 -10.00 20.73
CA PRO A 150 -0.30 -9.12 21.91
C PRO A 150 1.01 -8.31 21.89
N ASP A 151 1.93 -8.56 20.96
CA ASP A 151 3.35 -8.20 21.09
C ASP A 151 3.72 -6.82 20.51
N ALA A 152 2.80 -6.17 19.80
CA ALA A 152 3.07 -4.87 19.19
C ALA A 152 3.10 -3.73 20.23
N ALA A 153 3.77 -2.63 19.88
CA ALA A 153 3.80 -1.42 20.70
C ALA A 153 2.38 -0.92 21.00
N PRO A 154 2.11 -0.40 22.21
CA PRO A 154 0.78 0.11 22.58
C PRO A 154 0.20 1.10 21.57
N TYR A 155 1.05 1.99 21.03
CA TYR A 155 0.65 2.96 20.01
C TYR A 155 0.05 2.29 18.77
N ASP A 156 0.74 1.30 18.18
CA ASP A 156 0.32 0.63 16.95
C ASP A 156 -1.04 -0.08 17.15
N ARG A 157 -1.21 -0.78 18.28
CA ARG A 157 -2.46 -1.47 18.63
C ARG A 157 -3.64 -0.50 18.79
N LEU A 158 -3.41 0.61 19.48
CA LEU A 158 -4.47 1.60 19.77
C LEU A 158 -4.86 2.38 18.51
N VAL A 159 -3.92 2.68 17.61
CA VAL A 159 -4.20 3.27 16.30
C VAL A 159 -5.00 2.30 15.42
N ALA A 160 -4.70 1.00 15.45
CA ALA A 160 -5.47 0.00 14.71
C ALA A 160 -6.92 -0.07 15.20
N ARG A 161 -7.14 -0.11 16.52
CA ARG A 161 -8.49 -0.10 17.13
C ARG A 161 -9.25 1.19 16.81
N LEU A 162 -8.58 2.34 16.89
CA LEU A 162 -9.18 3.63 16.50
C LEU A 162 -9.62 3.59 15.04
N SER A 163 -8.81 3.04 14.15
CA SER A 163 -9.15 2.91 12.73
C SER A 163 -10.34 1.98 12.50
N LEU A 164 -10.39 0.86 13.22
CA LEU A 164 -11.51 -0.11 13.16
C LEU A 164 -12.81 0.52 13.65
N ASN A 165 -12.79 1.19 14.81
CA ASN A 165 -13.98 1.85 15.36
C ASN A 165 -14.47 2.96 14.44
N ASN A 166 -13.59 3.73 13.81
CA ASN A 166 -13.96 4.72 12.79
C ASN A 166 -14.64 4.10 11.57
N ALA A 167 -14.15 2.94 11.08
CA ALA A 167 -14.78 2.24 9.97
C ALA A 167 -16.14 1.66 10.34
N ARG A 168 -16.30 1.13 11.55
CA ARG A 168 -17.57 0.66 12.11
C ARG A 168 -18.58 1.81 12.23
N ASN A 169 -18.14 2.95 12.74
CA ASN A 169 -19.00 4.14 12.83
C ASN A 169 -19.48 4.60 11.46
N ARG A 170 -18.60 4.68 10.45
CA ARG A 170 -18.99 5.03 9.07
C ARG A 170 -19.99 4.05 8.48
N ARG A 171 -19.79 2.74 8.71
CA ARG A 171 -20.75 1.72 8.30
C ARG A 171 -22.10 1.93 8.99
N ALA A 172 -22.11 2.10 10.32
CA ALA A 172 -23.32 2.32 11.09
C ALA A 172 -24.11 3.53 10.56
N VAL A 173 -23.43 4.66 10.32
CA VAL A 173 -24.04 5.89 9.79
C VAL A 173 -24.57 5.71 8.36
N SER A 174 -24.02 4.80 7.57
CA SER A 174 -24.52 4.49 6.22
C SER A 174 -25.81 3.66 6.20
N LEU A 175 -26.19 3.05 7.34
CA LEU A 175 -27.45 2.33 7.47
C LEU A 175 -28.62 3.30 7.70
N PRO A 176 -29.87 2.90 7.35
CA PRO A 176 -31.05 3.72 7.62
C PRO A 176 -31.16 4.11 9.09
N GLU A 177 -31.63 5.32 9.37
CA GLU A 177 -31.77 5.84 10.76
C GLU A 177 -32.69 4.99 11.63
N SER A 178 -33.73 4.42 11.05
CA SER A 178 -34.70 3.54 11.72
C SER A 178 -34.22 2.09 11.89
N SER A 179 -32.98 1.77 11.47
CA SER A 179 -32.47 0.39 11.53
C SER A 179 -32.05 -0.01 12.94
N ASP A 180 -32.54 -1.15 13.41
CA ASP A 180 -32.10 -1.74 14.69
C ASP A 180 -30.60 -2.10 14.64
N GLU A 181 -30.09 -2.50 13.46
CA GLU A 181 -28.68 -2.79 13.25
C GLU A 181 -27.81 -1.54 13.49
N ARG A 182 -28.21 -0.38 12.93
CA ARG A 182 -27.51 0.91 13.19
C ARG A 182 -27.47 1.22 14.68
N SER A 183 -28.62 1.12 15.33
CA SER A 183 -28.75 1.44 16.76
C SER A 183 -27.93 0.49 17.66
N ALA A 184 -27.87 -0.80 17.31
CA ALA A 184 -27.07 -1.78 18.02
C ALA A 184 -25.57 -1.53 17.83
N GLU A 185 -25.13 -1.27 16.59
CA GLU A 185 -23.72 -0.99 16.26
C GLU A 185 -23.23 0.28 16.97
N LEU A 186 -24.01 1.35 16.95
CA LEU A 186 -23.64 2.61 17.62
C LEU A 186 -23.56 2.44 19.14
N ARG A 187 -24.47 1.66 19.78
CA ARG A 187 -24.36 1.37 21.22
C ARG A 187 -23.10 0.58 21.55
N GLY A 188 -22.77 -0.48 20.78
CA GLY A 188 -21.54 -1.25 20.97
C GLY A 188 -20.27 -0.39 20.78
N LEU A 189 -20.33 0.55 19.84
CA LEU A 189 -19.22 1.49 19.63
C LEU A 189 -18.96 2.44 20.82
N LEU A 190 -20.01 2.80 21.60
CA LEU A 190 -19.80 3.63 22.80
C LEU A 190 -18.89 2.92 23.81
N ASP A 191 -19.15 1.64 24.07
CA ASP A 191 -18.33 0.84 24.99
C ASP A 191 -16.91 0.70 24.47
N ASP A 192 -16.74 0.45 23.16
CA ASP A 192 -15.41 0.34 22.51
C ASP A 192 -14.63 1.66 22.55
N TRP A 193 -15.30 2.80 22.34
CA TRP A 193 -14.67 4.13 22.46
C TRP A 193 -14.25 4.40 23.89
N GLN A 194 -15.09 4.11 24.87
CA GLN A 194 -14.78 4.31 26.29
C GLN A 194 -13.58 3.46 26.72
N ALA A 195 -13.55 2.19 26.28
CA ALA A 195 -12.40 1.32 26.52
C ALA A 195 -11.12 1.87 25.87
N LEU A 196 -11.20 2.40 24.64
CA LEU A 196 -10.07 2.98 23.93
C LEU A 196 -9.54 4.23 24.64
N VAL A 197 -10.42 5.12 25.11
CA VAL A 197 -10.06 6.31 25.90
C VAL A 197 -9.29 5.90 27.15
N ALA A 198 -9.79 4.92 27.91
CA ALA A 198 -9.11 4.44 29.10
C ALA A 198 -7.70 3.86 28.80
N GLN A 199 -7.57 3.11 27.71
CA GLN A 199 -6.31 2.51 27.31
C GLN A 199 -5.29 3.53 26.79
N THR A 200 -5.74 4.55 26.02
CA THR A 200 -4.88 5.63 25.52
C THR A 200 -4.40 6.53 26.65
N GLY A 201 -5.27 6.84 27.62
CA GLY A 201 -4.91 7.60 28.83
C GLY A 201 -3.90 6.85 29.69
N ALA A 202 -4.11 5.54 29.94
CA ALA A 202 -3.18 4.70 30.69
C ALA A 202 -1.81 4.58 30.01
N ALA A 203 -1.77 4.63 28.68
CA ALA A 203 -0.53 4.58 27.89
C ALA A 203 0.15 5.96 27.76
N GLY A 204 -0.43 7.05 28.28
CA GLY A 204 0.09 8.41 28.15
C GLY A 204 0.03 8.98 26.72
N LEU A 205 -0.83 8.44 25.86
CA LEU A 205 -0.96 8.80 24.46
C LEU A 205 -2.03 9.90 24.27
N SER A 206 -1.76 11.09 24.78
CA SER A 206 -2.71 12.19 24.88
C SER A 206 -3.40 12.57 23.56
N THR A 207 -2.69 12.53 22.43
CA THR A 207 -3.28 12.83 21.11
C THR A 207 -4.31 11.78 20.70
N LEU A 208 -4.02 10.49 20.89
CA LEU A 208 -4.96 9.41 20.57
C LEU A 208 -6.16 9.42 21.53
N GLU A 209 -5.93 9.72 22.80
CA GLU A 209 -6.99 9.86 23.81
C GLU A 209 -7.99 10.92 23.40
N VAL A 210 -7.51 12.11 23.00
CA VAL A 210 -8.37 13.22 22.57
C VAL A 210 -9.13 12.88 21.28
N MET A 211 -8.51 12.15 20.35
CA MET A 211 -9.20 11.65 19.15
C MET A 211 -10.29 10.62 19.49
N ALA A 212 -10.02 9.70 20.42
CA ALA A 212 -10.99 8.72 20.87
C ALA A 212 -12.19 9.37 21.60
N LEU A 213 -11.93 10.35 22.48
CA LEU A 213 -12.96 11.15 23.14
C LEU A 213 -13.85 11.90 22.15
N GLY A 214 -13.25 12.53 21.12
CA GLY A 214 -14.01 13.22 20.07
C GLY A 214 -14.97 12.29 19.34
N ASN A 215 -14.49 11.12 18.96
CA ASN A 215 -15.31 10.11 18.29
C ASN A 215 -16.39 9.51 19.23
N HIS A 216 -16.09 9.33 20.52
CA HIS A 216 -17.08 8.93 21.52
C HIS A 216 -18.20 9.96 21.64
N ALA A 217 -17.88 11.25 21.78
CA ALA A 217 -18.87 12.32 21.86
C ALA A 217 -19.75 12.42 20.59
N ILE A 218 -19.16 12.24 19.39
CA ILE A 218 -19.91 12.17 18.13
C ILE A 218 -20.87 10.95 18.14
N THR A 219 -20.41 9.80 18.64
CA THR A 219 -21.23 8.58 18.72
C THR A 219 -22.36 8.76 19.74
N LEU A 220 -22.12 9.43 20.87
CA LEU A 220 -23.18 9.83 21.82
C LEU A 220 -24.28 10.64 21.13
N ARG A 221 -23.92 11.67 20.38
CA ARG A 221 -24.88 12.46 19.60
C ARG A 221 -25.67 11.59 18.62
N GLN A 222 -24.98 10.70 17.88
CA GLN A 222 -25.63 9.78 16.93
C GLN A 222 -26.59 8.80 17.61
N CYS A 223 -26.39 8.50 18.88
CA CYS A 223 -27.31 7.72 19.74
C CYS A 223 -28.43 8.56 20.37
N GLY A 224 -28.52 9.88 20.08
CA GLY A 224 -29.50 10.78 20.69
C GLY A 224 -29.15 11.23 22.11
N ARG A 225 -27.97 10.88 22.65
CA ARG A 225 -27.49 11.27 24.00
C ARG A 225 -26.85 12.68 23.98
N HIS A 226 -27.64 13.66 23.52
CA HIS A 226 -27.15 15.02 23.20
C HIS A 226 -26.55 15.74 24.37
N ILE A 227 -27.12 15.58 25.59
CA ILE A 227 -26.64 16.27 26.81
C ILE A 227 -25.23 15.78 27.15
N GLU A 228 -25.01 14.49 27.13
CA GLU A 228 -23.72 13.87 27.43
C GLU A 228 -22.67 14.23 26.36
N ALA A 229 -23.07 14.23 25.09
CA ALA A 229 -22.22 14.67 24.00
C ALA A 229 -21.74 16.13 24.20
N ILE A 230 -22.64 17.04 24.58
CA ILE A 230 -22.29 18.46 24.84
C ILE A 230 -21.27 18.57 25.97
N VAL A 231 -21.46 17.85 27.08
CA VAL A 231 -20.54 17.86 28.21
C VAL A 231 -19.14 17.44 27.82
N GLU A 232 -19.03 16.32 27.07
CA GLU A 232 -17.74 15.83 26.60
C GLU A 232 -17.09 16.77 25.58
N LEU A 233 -17.85 17.29 24.62
CA LEU A 233 -17.34 18.24 23.62
C LEU A 233 -16.84 19.53 24.26
N GLN A 234 -17.51 20.04 25.30
CA GLN A 234 -17.07 21.19 26.06
C GLN A 234 -15.76 20.92 26.82
N ALA A 235 -15.61 19.74 27.41
CA ALA A 235 -14.36 19.34 28.03
C ALA A 235 -13.21 19.21 27.00
N LEU A 236 -13.51 18.70 25.79
CA LEU A 236 -12.55 18.61 24.68
C LEU A 236 -12.08 19.98 24.18
N LEU A 237 -12.95 21.01 24.14
CA LEU A 237 -12.56 22.35 23.74
C LEU A 237 -11.40 22.90 24.60
N LEU A 238 -11.40 22.64 25.89
CA LEU A 238 -10.31 23.04 26.78
C LEU A 238 -9.00 22.33 26.45
N ARG A 239 -9.08 21.05 26.08
CA ARG A 239 -7.89 20.24 25.69
C ARG A 239 -7.34 20.67 24.33
N TYR A 240 -8.19 20.89 23.33
CA TYR A 240 -7.76 21.32 21.99
C TYR A 240 -7.10 22.68 22.02
N SER A 241 -7.63 23.64 22.83
CA SER A 241 -7.03 24.95 23.03
C SER A 241 -5.60 24.81 23.60
N GLY A 242 -5.41 23.92 24.56
CA GLY A 242 -4.09 23.63 25.15
C GLY A 242 -3.08 23.03 24.16
N PHE A 243 -3.55 22.32 23.13
CA PHE A 243 -2.72 21.76 22.08
C PHE A 243 -2.58 22.63 20.82
N GLY A 244 -3.26 23.79 20.78
CA GLY A 244 -3.28 24.67 19.60
C GLY A 244 -4.02 24.07 18.38
N MET A 245 -4.90 23.10 18.60
CA MET A 245 -5.64 22.38 17.55
C MET A 245 -6.92 23.12 17.13
N ARG A 246 -6.78 24.35 16.64
CA ARG A 246 -7.91 25.24 16.30
C ARG A 246 -8.96 24.62 15.37
N PRO A 247 -8.62 23.88 14.29
CA PRO A 247 -9.65 23.23 13.45
C PRO A 247 -10.55 22.27 14.25
N ASN A 248 -9.98 21.53 15.19
CA ASN A 248 -10.73 20.59 16.03
C ASN A 248 -11.67 21.34 17.02
N GLU A 249 -11.29 22.53 17.50
CA GLU A 249 -12.21 23.39 18.27
C GLU A 249 -13.42 23.78 17.42
N GLY A 250 -13.20 24.18 16.16
CA GLY A 250 -14.28 24.50 15.23
C GLY A 250 -15.23 23.33 15.00
N LEU A 251 -14.69 22.11 14.82
CA LEU A 251 -15.50 20.88 14.69
C LEU A 251 -16.30 20.59 15.98
N CYS A 252 -15.71 20.76 17.16
CA CYS A 252 -16.44 20.59 18.42
C CYS A 252 -17.63 21.57 18.53
N HIS A 253 -17.44 22.83 18.16
CA HIS A 253 -18.53 23.78 18.12
C HIS A 253 -19.63 23.41 17.12
N CYS A 254 -19.28 22.86 15.95
CA CYS A 254 -20.24 22.34 14.99
C CYS A 254 -21.07 21.20 15.60
N GLU A 255 -20.42 20.22 16.23
CA GLU A 255 -21.10 19.08 16.87
C GLU A 255 -21.97 19.51 18.06
N ILE A 256 -21.55 20.51 18.87
CA ILE A 256 -22.38 21.11 19.92
C ILE A 256 -23.61 21.80 19.32
N GLY A 257 -23.43 22.52 18.20
CA GLY A 257 -24.53 23.15 17.46
C GLY A 257 -25.58 22.13 17.03
N ARG A 258 -25.15 20.98 16.47
CA ARG A 258 -26.03 19.85 16.11
C ARG A 258 -26.78 19.26 17.30
N CYS A 259 -26.13 19.16 18.46
CA CYS A 259 -26.78 18.70 19.68
C CYS A 259 -27.88 19.65 20.14
N PHE A 260 -27.65 20.95 20.08
CA PHE A 260 -28.64 21.94 20.43
C PHE A 260 -29.78 22.05 19.39
N GLU A 261 -29.44 21.95 18.08
CA GLU A 261 -30.42 21.90 16.99
C GLU A 261 -31.41 20.75 17.22
N ALA A 262 -30.89 19.55 17.51
CA ALA A 262 -31.72 18.36 17.78
C ALA A 262 -32.60 18.51 19.02
N GLN A 263 -32.22 19.34 20.00
CA GLN A 263 -33.00 19.68 21.20
C GLN A 263 -33.94 20.89 21.00
N GLN A 264 -34.02 21.45 19.77
CA GLN A 264 -34.79 22.65 19.45
C GLN A 264 -34.32 23.89 20.23
N ARG A 265 -33.08 23.90 20.71
CA ARG A 265 -32.47 25.05 21.42
C ARG A 265 -31.78 25.95 20.40
N LEU A 266 -32.61 26.62 19.59
CA LEU A 266 -32.16 27.36 18.41
C LEU A 266 -31.15 28.50 18.74
N PRO A 267 -31.31 29.31 19.83
CA PRO A 267 -30.32 30.33 20.13
C PRO A 267 -28.92 29.80 20.43
N GLU A 268 -28.80 28.71 21.19
CA GLU A 268 -27.54 28.11 21.56
C GLU A 268 -26.93 27.34 20.35
N ALA A 269 -27.76 26.73 19.51
CA ALA A 269 -27.32 26.11 18.26
C ALA A 269 -26.71 27.17 17.33
N ARG A 270 -27.40 28.32 17.17
CA ARG A 270 -26.93 29.46 16.38
C ARG A 270 -25.56 29.96 16.83
N GLU A 271 -25.40 30.21 18.13
CA GLU A 271 -24.13 30.67 18.72
C GLU A 271 -23.00 29.65 18.42
N SER A 272 -23.28 28.37 18.63
CA SER A 272 -22.30 27.29 18.38
C SER A 272 -21.87 27.21 16.93
N TYR A 273 -22.79 27.29 15.97
CA TYR A 273 -22.45 27.28 14.54
C TYR A 273 -21.69 28.54 14.11
N LEU A 274 -22.04 29.71 14.61
CA LEU A 274 -21.31 30.95 14.33
C LEU A 274 -19.86 30.86 14.83
N ARG A 275 -19.67 30.32 16.04
CA ARG A 275 -18.32 30.09 16.59
C ARG A 275 -17.52 29.11 15.78
N SER A 276 -18.17 28.02 15.35
CA SER A 276 -17.56 27.04 14.46
C SER A 276 -17.09 27.68 13.15
N ILE A 277 -17.96 28.46 12.50
CA ILE A 277 -17.65 29.13 11.23
C ILE A 277 -16.50 30.13 11.40
N GLU A 278 -16.49 30.91 12.50
CA GLU A 278 -15.40 31.85 12.79
C GLU A 278 -14.05 31.15 12.85
N ILE A 279 -13.97 30.02 13.55
CA ILE A 279 -12.73 29.26 13.74
C ILE A 279 -12.32 28.57 12.45
N LEU A 280 -13.27 27.92 11.74
CA LEU A 280 -12.99 27.14 10.54
C LEU A 280 -12.62 27.99 9.32
N LYS A 281 -12.98 29.26 9.27
CA LYS A 281 -12.55 30.18 8.21
C LYS A 281 -11.03 30.34 8.14
N ASP A 282 -10.34 30.28 9.27
CA ASP A 282 -8.91 30.57 9.39
C ASP A 282 -8.02 29.32 9.34
N GLY A 283 -8.58 28.10 9.33
CA GLY A 283 -7.76 26.89 9.34
C GLY A 283 -8.52 25.58 9.16
N GLY A 284 -9.85 25.63 8.96
CA GLY A 284 -10.66 24.45 8.71
C GLY A 284 -10.65 24.00 7.25
N THR A 285 -11.18 22.81 6.99
CA THR A 285 -11.42 22.34 5.62
C THR A 285 -12.70 22.97 5.06
N LEU A 286 -12.79 23.08 3.71
CA LEU A 286 -14.02 23.58 3.08
C LEU A 286 -15.26 22.72 3.41
N PRO A 287 -15.18 21.37 3.46
CA PRO A 287 -16.30 20.54 3.92
C PRO A 287 -16.78 20.88 5.32
N ASP A 288 -15.86 21.05 6.28
CA ASP A 288 -16.23 21.37 7.68
C ASP A 288 -16.91 22.75 7.78
N LEU A 289 -16.36 23.73 7.07
CA LEU A 289 -16.94 25.07 6.99
C LEU A 289 -18.33 25.07 6.35
N GLN A 290 -18.50 24.27 5.29
CA GLN A 290 -19.80 24.09 4.65
C GLN A 290 -20.82 23.51 5.61
N GLU A 291 -20.47 22.45 6.32
CA GLU A 291 -21.35 21.75 7.25
C GLU A 291 -21.82 22.66 8.39
N ALA A 292 -20.92 23.45 8.96
CA ALA A 292 -21.28 24.43 9.98
C ALA A 292 -22.20 25.55 9.42
N THR A 293 -21.96 25.99 8.19
CA THR A 293 -22.76 27.05 7.53
C THR A 293 -24.16 26.54 7.15
N GLU A 294 -24.27 25.27 6.70
CA GLU A 294 -25.57 24.62 6.46
C GLU A 294 -26.38 24.47 7.75
N GLY A 295 -25.70 24.08 8.85
CA GLY A 295 -26.32 24.03 10.18
C GLY A 295 -26.88 25.40 10.62
N LEU A 296 -26.10 26.46 10.44
CA LEU A 296 -26.57 27.80 10.69
C LEU A 296 -27.79 28.13 9.85
N SER A 297 -27.81 27.85 8.56
CA SER A 297 -28.96 28.11 7.69
C SER A 297 -30.23 27.43 8.16
N ARG A 298 -30.14 26.14 8.55
CA ARG A 298 -31.31 25.40 9.10
C ARG A 298 -31.83 26.00 10.39
N VAL A 299 -30.94 26.43 11.29
CA VAL A 299 -31.31 27.06 12.56
C VAL A 299 -31.99 28.41 12.35
N GLU A 300 -31.48 29.24 11.45
CA GLU A 300 -32.08 30.56 11.12
C GLU A 300 -33.45 30.36 10.44
N GLU A 301 -33.61 29.39 9.57
CA GLU A 301 -34.89 29.03 8.95
C GLU A 301 -35.90 28.58 10.02
N ALA A 302 -35.49 27.69 10.94
CA ALA A 302 -36.34 27.25 12.04
C ALA A 302 -36.71 28.35 13.03
N ALA A 303 -35.85 29.36 13.19
CA ALA A 303 -36.11 30.54 13.99
C ALA A 303 -37.04 31.58 13.29
N GLY A 304 -37.32 31.41 12.00
CA GLY A 304 -38.10 32.31 11.17
C GLY A 304 -37.33 33.48 10.59
N ASP A 305 -36.02 33.55 10.77
CA ASP A 305 -35.16 34.54 10.12
C ASP A 305 -34.71 34.08 8.73
N PHE A 306 -35.63 34.18 7.80
CA PHE A 306 -35.40 33.77 6.41
C PHE A 306 -34.33 34.60 5.70
N GLN A 307 -34.10 35.84 6.14
CA GLN A 307 -33.05 36.68 5.57
C GLN A 307 -31.65 36.17 5.98
N ALA A 308 -31.46 35.85 7.27
CA ALA A 308 -30.23 35.27 7.75
C ALA A 308 -29.99 33.87 7.16
N ALA A 309 -31.03 33.04 7.05
CA ALA A 309 -30.96 31.75 6.41
C ALA A 309 -30.51 31.83 4.93
N LEU A 310 -31.07 32.79 4.16
CA LEU A 310 -30.66 33.02 2.78
C LEU A 310 -29.21 33.49 2.68
N GLU A 311 -28.73 34.29 3.60
CA GLU A 311 -27.35 34.75 3.59
C GLU A 311 -26.37 33.60 3.89
N ALA A 312 -26.70 32.71 4.83
CA ALA A 312 -25.95 31.50 5.09
C ALA A 312 -25.92 30.59 3.83
N LEU A 313 -27.04 30.39 3.14
CA LEU A 313 -27.09 29.61 1.90
C LEU A 313 -26.23 30.22 0.76
N LYS A 314 -26.14 31.56 0.66
CA LYS A 314 -25.22 32.20 -0.28
C LYS A 314 -23.76 31.90 0.05
N GLN A 315 -23.42 31.84 1.35
CA GLN A 315 -22.08 31.44 1.79
C GLN A 315 -21.81 29.98 1.44
N VAL A 316 -22.75 29.05 1.65
CA VAL A 316 -22.66 27.64 1.21
C VAL A 316 -22.36 27.57 -0.28
N ARG A 317 -23.10 28.29 -1.13
CA ARG A 317 -22.83 28.35 -2.58
C ARG A 317 -21.43 28.87 -2.93
N SER A 318 -20.93 29.82 -2.16
CA SER A 318 -19.58 30.34 -2.37
C SER A 318 -18.52 29.29 -2.00
N ILE A 319 -18.76 28.51 -0.94
CA ILE A 319 -17.92 27.37 -0.54
C ILE A 319 -17.97 26.27 -1.61
N ASP A 320 -19.14 25.94 -2.13
CA ASP A 320 -19.29 24.96 -3.23
C ASP A 320 -18.51 25.36 -4.49
N ARG A 321 -18.51 26.63 -4.86
CA ARG A 321 -17.67 27.12 -5.97
C ARG A 321 -16.19 26.93 -5.67
N ARG A 322 -15.73 27.33 -4.49
CA ARG A 322 -14.33 27.12 -4.08
C ARG A 322 -13.95 25.64 -4.10
N LYS A 323 -14.83 24.75 -3.59
CA LYS A 323 -14.62 23.28 -3.68
C LYS A 323 -14.53 22.81 -5.13
N SER A 324 -15.36 23.33 -6.01
CA SER A 324 -15.33 23.00 -7.44
C SER A 324 -14.05 23.48 -8.11
N ASP A 325 -13.59 24.69 -7.79
CA ASP A 325 -12.34 25.26 -8.32
C ASP A 325 -11.12 24.49 -7.80
N GLU A 326 -11.09 24.14 -6.50
CA GLU A 326 -10.06 23.29 -5.92
C GLU A 326 -10.07 21.88 -6.52
N ALA A 327 -11.24 21.30 -6.78
CA ALA A 327 -11.37 20.01 -7.45
C ALA A 327 -10.89 20.06 -8.91
N ALA A 328 -11.12 21.15 -9.62
CA ALA A 328 -10.63 21.35 -10.98
C ALA A 328 -9.09 21.44 -11.01
N LEU A 329 -8.49 22.24 -10.13
CA LEU A 329 -7.04 22.32 -9.95
C LEU A 329 -6.45 20.97 -9.52
N SER A 330 -7.08 20.30 -8.56
CA SER A 330 -6.71 18.96 -8.11
C SER A 330 -6.80 17.93 -9.25
N THR A 331 -7.69 18.09 -10.23
CA THR A 331 -7.79 17.17 -11.36
C THR A 331 -6.57 17.26 -12.27
N ILE A 332 -6.00 18.44 -12.46
CA ILE A 332 -4.74 18.62 -13.21
C ILE A 332 -3.61 17.95 -12.46
N SER A 333 -3.46 18.23 -11.18
CA SER A 333 -2.45 17.59 -10.32
C SER A 333 -2.63 16.08 -10.24
N ARG A 334 -3.87 15.57 -10.15
CA ARG A 334 -4.16 14.13 -10.20
C ARG A 334 -3.76 13.50 -11.53
N ARG A 335 -3.94 14.20 -12.65
CA ARG A 335 -3.52 13.71 -13.96
C ARG A 335 -2.01 13.60 -14.08
N GLU A 336 -1.27 14.60 -13.60
CA GLU A 336 0.18 14.57 -13.53
C GLU A 336 0.68 13.45 -12.61
N LEU A 337 0.07 13.31 -11.43
CA LEU A 337 0.31 12.23 -10.48
C LEU A 337 0.08 10.85 -11.10
N ARG A 338 -1.02 10.66 -11.85
CA ARG A 338 -1.32 9.39 -12.54
C ARG A 338 -0.31 9.07 -13.63
N ILE A 339 0.12 10.06 -14.41
CA ILE A 339 1.14 9.87 -15.45
C ILE A 339 2.46 9.45 -14.80
N GLU A 340 2.86 10.12 -13.74
CA GLU A 340 4.09 9.78 -13.00
C GLU A 340 3.98 8.40 -12.35
N LEU A 341 2.87 8.10 -11.68
CA LEU A 341 2.59 6.80 -11.10
C LEU A 341 2.57 5.68 -12.17
N ALA A 342 1.93 5.91 -13.33
CA ALA A 342 1.90 4.93 -14.41
C ALA A 342 3.29 4.67 -14.99
N ARG A 343 4.11 5.70 -15.16
CA ARG A 343 5.50 5.58 -15.57
C ARG A 343 6.33 4.74 -14.59
N LEU A 344 6.10 4.93 -13.32
CA LEU A 344 6.80 4.24 -12.24
C LEU A 344 6.30 2.82 -12.04
N THR A 345 4.98 2.61 -12.06
CA THR A 345 4.41 1.26 -11.95
C THR A 345 4.77 0.39 -13.14
N SER A 346 4.93 0.94 -14.34
CA SER A 346 5.41 0.19 -15.51
C SER A 346 6.88 -0.22 -15.34
N THR A 347 7.70 0.66 -14.77
CA THR A 347 9.09 0.34 -14.42
C THR A 347 9.13 -0.68 -13.28
N TRP A 348 8.23 -0.57 -12.32
CA TRP A 348 8.12 -1.47 -11.16
C TRP A 348 7.58 -2.86 -11.54
N ALA A 349 6.62 -2.93 -12.44
CA ALA A 349 6.13 -4.21 -12.96
C ALA A 349 7.25 -4.98 -13.70
N ARG A 350 8.04 -4.28 -14.51
CA ARG A 350 9.19 -4.90 -15.18
C ARG A 350 10.26 -5.40 -14.22
N GLN A 351 10.57 -4.62 -13.18
CA GLN A 351 11.62 -5.01 -12.21
C GLN A 351 11.15 -6.08 -11.22
N ALA A 352 9.85 -6.12 -10.88
CA ALA A 352 9.26 -7.15 -10.03
C ALA A 352 9.19 -8.52 -10.71
N THR A 353 9.41 -8.59 -12.04
CA THR A 353 9.42 -9.84 -12.82
C THR A 353 10.82 -10.33 -13.17
N LEU A 354 11.90 -9.69 -12.70
CA LEU A 354 13.28 -10.08 -12.96
C LEU A 354 13.93 -10.75 -11.75
N ASP A 355 14.79 -11.73 -11.99
CA ASP A 355 15.71 -12.27 -10.98
C ASP A 355 16.94 -11.36 -10.84
N PRO A 356 17.28 -10.89 -9.62
CA PRO A 356 18.32 -9.89 -9.43
C PRO A 356 19.75 -10.42 -9.66
N LEU A 357 19.97 -11.73 -9.63
CA LEU A 357 21.29 -12.34 -9.85
C LEU A 357 21.57 -12.53 -11.35
N THR A 358 20.59 -13.03 -12.08
CA THR A 358 20.75 -13.48 -13.46
C THR A 358 20.19 -12.49 -14.49
N GLY A 359 19.31 -11.60 -14.10
CA GLY A 359 18.61 -10.67 -15.02
C GLY A 359 17.53 -11.34 -15.88
N LEU A 360 17.32 -12.65 -15.74
CA LEU A 360 16.19 -13.37 -16.35
C LEU A 360 14.87 -13.02 -15.65
N GLY A 361 13.75 -13.46 -16.21
CA GLY A 361 12.49 -13.46 -15.48
C GLY A 361 12.60 -14.23 -14.16
N ASN A 362 11.75 -13.89 -13.19
CA ASN A 362 11.54 -14.70 -12.00
C ASN A 362 10.26 -15.54 -12.13
N ARG A 363 9.90 -16.32 -11.10
CA ARG A 363 8.71 -17.17 -11.08
C ARG A 363 7.43 -16.38 -11.43
N ARG A 364 7.30 -15.15 -10.93
CA ARG A 364 6.14 -14.27 -11.24
C ARG A 364 6.06 -13.90 -12.72
N ALA A 365 7.20 -13.72 -13.38
CA ALA A 365 7.23 -13.51 -14.84
C ALA A 365 6.65 -14.70 -15.60
N LEU A 366 6.94 -15.92 -15.13
CA LEU A 366 6.40 -17.15 -15.72
C LEU A 366 4.88 -17.25 -15.51
N ASP A 367 4.38 -16.97 -14.30
CA ASP A 367 2.95 -17.03 -13.98
C ASP A 367 2.16 -16.03 -14.86
N LEU A 368 2.65 -14.81 -15.01
CA LEU A 368 2.06 -13.79 -15.89
C LEU A 368 2.09 -14.25 -17.36
N TRP A 369 3.24 -14.72 -17.83
CA TRP A 369 3.40 -15.18 -19.21
C TRP A 369 2.47 -16.37 -19.52
N MET A 370 2.36 -17.33 -18.61
CA MET A 370 1.43 -18.46 -18.76
C MET A 370 -0.02 -18.01 -18.81
N SER A 371 -0.43 -17.04 -17.97
CA SER A 371 -1.80 -16.51 -17.97
C SER A 371 -2.19 -15.84 -19.31
N GLU A 372 -1.21 -15.24 -19.99
CA GLU A 372 -1.41 -14.58 -21.29
C GLU A 372 -1.30 -15.57 -22.48
N SER A 373 -0.42 -16.58 -22.37
CA SER A 373 -0.07 -17.47 -23.49
C SER A 373 -0.94 -18.72 -23.57
N LEU A 374 -1.34 -19.29 -22.41
CA LEU A 374 -2.14 -20.52 -22.41
C LEU A 374 -3.51 -20.40 -23.09
N PRO A 375 -4.27 -19.30 -22.96
CA PRO A 375 -5.52 -19.14 -23.70
C PRO A 375 -5.35 -19.17 -25.23
N ARG A 376 -4.15 -18.90 -25.74
CA ARG A 376 -3.83 -18.93 -27.17
C ARG A 376 -3.53 -20.35 -27.69
N VAL A 377 -3.25 -21.28 -26.78
CA VAL A 377 -3.14 -22.71 -27.13
C VAL A 377 -4.46 -23.24 -27.68
N GLU A 378 -5.60 -22.81 -27.11
CA GLU A 378 -6.93 -23.14 -27.59
C GLU A 378 -7.20 -22.61 -29.02
N GLN A 379 -6.44 -21.61 -29.45
CA GLN A 379 -6.48 -21.03 -30.80
C GLN A 379 -5.50 -21.72 -31.78
N GLY A 380 -4.82 -22.78 -31.32
CA GLY A 380 -3.91 -23.59 -32.13
C GLY A 380 -2.43 -23.16 -32.12
N GLU A 381 -2.05 -22.19 -31.25
CA GLU A 381 -0.65 -21.79 -31.13
C GLU A 381 0.09 -22.71 -30.13
N PRO A 382 1.20 -23.38 -30.53
CA PRO A 382 1.90 -24.28 -29.64
C PRO A 382 2.67 -23.52 -28.54
N VAL A 383 2.61 -24.03 -27.32
CA VAL A 383 3.40 -23.60 -26.18
C VAL A 383 4.15 -24.81 -25.61
N THR A 384 5.44 -24.66 -25.37
CA THR A 384 6.28 -25.72 -24.80
C THR A 384 7.14 -25.16 -23.67
N LEU A 385 7.20 -25.83 -22.51
CA LEU A 385 8.08 -25.51 -21.40
C LEU A 385 9.28 -26.46 -21.35
N LEU A 386 10.46 -25.89 -21.13
CA LEU A 386 11.67 -26.59 -20.77
C LEU A 386 11.98 -26.25 -19.31
N LEU A 387 11.95 -27.23 -18.43
CA LEU A 387 12.41 -27.07 -17.04
C LEU A 387 13.81 -27.63 -16.93
N LEU A 388 14.75 -26.83 -16.49
CA LEU A 388 16.17 -27.10 -16.40
C LEU A 388 16.64 -27.04 -14.95
N ASP A 389 17.59 -27.90 -14.60
CA ASP A 389 18.26 -27.89 -13.31
C ASP A 389 19.75 -28.19 -13.46
N LEU A 390 20.58 -27.44 -12.75
CA LEU A 390 22.03 -27.62 -12.76
C LEU A 390 22.44 -28.86 -11.99
N ASP A 391 23.03 -29.80 -12.67
CA ASP A 391 23.44 -31.07 -12.07
C ASP A 391 24.51 -30.83 -10.99
N HIS A 392 24.25 -31.39 -9.79
CA HIS A 392 25.16 -31.32 -8.66
C HIS A 392 25.55 -29.89 -8.20
N PHE A 393 24.71 -28.88 -8.41
CA PHE A 393 25.05 -27.50 -8.10
C PHE A 393 25.41 -27.25 -6.62
N LYS A 394 24.80 -27.99 -5.71
CA LYS A 394 25.20 -27.96 -4.30
C LYS A 394 26.68 -28.31 -4.12
N GLN A 395 27.20 -29.31 -4.86
CA GLN A 395 28.62 -29.68 -4.80
C GLN A 395 29.53 -28.59 -5.38
N VAL A 396 29.04 -27.83 -6.38
CA VAL A 396 29.75 -26.62 -6.87
C VAL A 396 29.89 -25.59 -5.75
N ASN A 397 28.81 -25.27 -5.05
CA ASN A 397 28.84 -24.35 -3.94
C ASN A 397 29.74 -24.84 -2.77
N ASP A 398 29.60 -26.10 -2.42
CA ASP A 398 30.36 -26.70 -1.31
C ASP A 398 31.88 -26.74 -1.59
N ARG A 399 32.27 -26.95 -2.85
CA ARG A 399 33.68 -27.09 -3.25
C ARG A 399 34.32 -25.75 -3.62
N PHE A 400 33.62 -24.87 -4.32
CA PHE A 400 34.19 -23.66 -4.91
C PHE A 400 33.66 -22.37 -4.25
N GLY A 401 32.70 -22.47 -3.36
CA GLY A 401 32.05 -21.34 -2.66
C GLY A 401 30.93 -20.69 -3.45
N HIS A 402 30.04 -19.99 -2.74
CA HIS A 402 28.84 -19.36 -3.30
C HIS A 402 29.13 -18.31 -4.38
N ALA A 403 30.26 -17.61 -4.32
CA ALA A 403 30.63 -16.62 -5.34
C ALA A 403 30.86 -17.27 -6.71
N ILE A 404 31.44 -18.47 -6.76
CA ILE A 404 31.62 -19.25 -8.00
C ILE A 404 30.26 -19.83 -8.44
N GLY A 405 29.43 -20.30 -7.50
CA GLY A 405 28.06 -20.72 -7.81
C GLY A 405 27.24 -19.61 -8.46
N ASP A 406 27.33 -18.41 -7.95
CA ASP A 406 26.65 -17.23 -8.53
C ASP A 406 27.15 -16.92 -9.95
N GLU A 407 28.45 -17.06 -10.20
CA GLU A 407 29.03 -16.86 -11.55
C GLU A 407 28.55 -17.96 -12.51
N VAL A 408 28.44 -19.22 -12.06
CA VAL A 408 27.85 -20.33 -12.83
C VAL A 408 26.42 -19.99 -13.22
N LEU A 409 25.59 -19.55 -12.26
CA LEU A 409 24.21 -19.17 -12.52
C LEU A 409 24.09 -18.03 -13.54
N ARG A 410 24.93 -17.00 -13.48
CA ARG A 410 24.96 -15.89 -14.45
C ARG A 410 25.32 -16.38 -15.85
N ARG A 411 26.32 -17.25 -15.98
CA ARG A 411 26.74 -17.80 -17.29
C ARG A 411 25.66 -18.69 -17.89
N VAL A 412 25.07 -19.57 -17.10
CA VAL A 412 23.95 -20.41 -17.56
C VAL A 412 22.78 -19.56 -18.02
N ALA A 413 22.43 -18.52 -17.26
CA ALA A 413 21.39 -17.57 -17.65
C ALA A 413 21.70 -16.89 -19.00
N THR A 414 22.96 -16.52 -19.24
CA THR A 414 23.39 -15.95 -20.52
C THR A 414 23.23 -16.97 -21.67
N LEU A 415 23.58 -18.23 -21.45
CA LEU A 415 23.40 -19.29 -22.44
C LEU A 415 21.92 -19.54 -22.74
N ILE A 416 21.05 -19.54 -21.72
CA ILE A 416 19.60 -19.64 -21.89
C ILE A 416 19.10 -18.48 -22.75
N GLN A 417 19.50 -17.25 -22.41
CA GLN A 417 19.05 -16.04 -23.09
C GLN A 417 19.47 -16.00 -24.59
N GLN A 418 20.65 -16.53 -24.92
CA GLN A 418 21.12 -16.66 -26.29
C GLN A 418 20.31 -17.66 -27.11
N ASN A 419 19.58 -18.57 -26.48
CA ASN A 419 18.69 -19.51 -27.09
C ASN A 419 17.22 -19.07 -27.14
N CYS A 420 16.89 -17.89 -26.64
CA CYS A 420 15.55 -17.29 -26.62
C CYS A 420 15.32 -16.34 -27.78
N ARG A 421 14.11 -16.35 -28.34
CA ARG A 421 13.58 -15.33 -29.24
C ARG A 421 12.84 -14.25 -28.43
N SER A 422 12.45 -13.17 -29.08
CA SER A 422 11.69 -12.07 -28.42
C SER A 422 10.32 -12.50 -27.91
N ALA A 423 9.74 -13.57 -28.43
CA ALA A 423 8.45 -14.13 -28.02
C ALA A 423 8.58 -15.16 -26.88
N ASP A 424 9.79 -15.65 -26.62
CA ASP A 424 10.08 -16.65 -25.59
C ASP A 424 10.35 -15.95 -24.24
N LEU A 425 10.15 -16.70 -23.15
CA LEU A 425 10.47 -16.22 -21.81
C LEU A 425 11.48 -17.15 -21.13
N ALA A 426 12.60 -16.59 -20.69
CA ALA A 426 13.58 -17.27 -19.85
C ALA A 426 13.43 -16.81 -18.40
N VAL A 427 13.36 -17.74 -17.46
CA VAL A 427 13.09 -17.53 -16.05
C VAL A 427 14.07 -18.29 -15.18
N ARG A 428 14.54 -17.67 -14.09
CA ARG A 428 15.09 -18.42 -12.97
C ARG A 428 13.94 -18.75 -12.01
N TYR A 429 13.58 -20.04 -11.96
CA TYR A 429 12.38 -20.50 -11.24
C TYR A 429 12.64 -20.74 -9.76
N GLY A 430 13.84 -21.21 -9.42
CA GLY A 430 14.31 -21.48 -8.06
C GLY A 430 15.82 -21.28 -7.93
N GLY A 431 16.43 -21.81 -6.88
CA GLY A 431 17.87 -21.65 -6.60
C GLY A 431 18.78 -21.96 -7.80
N GLU A 432 18.69 -23.17 -8.33
CA GLU A 432 19.47 -23.71 -9.46
C GLU A 432 18.59 -24.13 -10.63
N GLU A 433 17.29 -23.82 -10.55
CA GLU A 433 16.28 -24.19 -11.54
C GLU A 433 15.94 -23.04 -12.47
N PHE A 434 15.83 -23.36 -13.76
CA PHE A 434 15.45 -22.40 -14.81
C PHE A 434 14.28 -22.94 -15.63
N VAL A 435 13.47 -22.04 -16.16
CA VAL A 435 12.41 -22.36 -17.12
C VAL A 435 12.64 -21.56 -18.38
N LEU A 436 12.56 -22.24 -19.51
CA LEU A 436 12.48 -21.63 -20.84
C LEU A 436 11.11 -21.95 -21.41
N ALA A 437 10.26 -20.89 -21.56
CA ALA A 437 8.93 -21.00 -22.09
C ALA A 437 8.92 -20.52 -23.55
N LEU A 438 8.61 -21.44 -24.46
CA LEU A 438 8.68 -21.27 -25.92
C LEU A 438 7.26 -21.07 -26.47
N PHE A 439 7.06 -19.95 -27.16
CA PHE A 439 5.78 -19.60 -27.77
C PHE A 439 5.83 -19.82 -29.29
N GLY A 440 4.81 -20.46 -29.87
CA GLY A 440 4.76 -20.72 -31.30
C GLY A 440 5.77 -21.79 -31.76
N VAL A 441 6.28 -22.62 -30.83
CA VAL A 441 7.30 -23.66 -31.12
C VAL A 441 6.70 -25.05 -30.86
N ALA A 442 6.69 -25.88 -31.89
CA ALA A 442 6.23 -27.27 -31.77
C ALA A 442 7.16 -28.09 -30.88
N HIS A 443 6.63 -29.17 -30.31
CA HIS A 443 7.32 -30.02 -29.33
C HIS A 443 8.67 -30.55 -29.82
N GLU A 444 8.74 -31.01 -31.07
CA GLU A 444 9.97 -31.54 -31.68
C GLU A 444 11.04 -30.44 -31.80
N ALA A 445 10.67 -29.26 -32.27
CA ALA A 445 11.59 -28.13 -32.39
C ALA A 445 12.03 -27.60 -31.01
N ALA A 446 11.18 -27.72 -29.99
CA ALA A 446 11.53 -27.38 -28.61
C ALA A 446 12.53 -28.39 -28.02
N ALA A 447 12.42 -29.68 -28.39
CA ALA A 447 13.40 -30.68 -28.02
C ALA A 447 14.80 -30.37 -28.61
N ASP A 448 14.86 -29.88 -29.84
CA ASP A 448 16.13 -29.44 -30.45
C ASP A 448 16.74 -28.24 -29.70
N VAL A 449 15.92 -27.30 -29.26
CA VAL A 449 16.38 -26.20 -28.42
C VAL A 449 16.96 -26.74 -27.10
N ALA A 450 16.28 -27.67 -26.45
CA ALA A 450 16.74 -28.28 -25.20
C ALA A 450 18.08 -29.01 -25.37
N HIS A 451 18.23 -29.84 -26.45
CA HIS A 451 19.47 -30.54 -26.74
C HIS A 451 20.63 -29.56 -27.02
N ARG A 452 20.38 -28.50 -27.80
CA ARG A 452 21.38 -27.49 -28.09
C ARG A 452 21.80 -26.75 -26.82
N LEU A 453 20.85 -26.38 -25.95
CA LEU A 453 21.15 -25.69 -24.71
C LEU A 453 21.97 -26.57 -23.74
N ARG A 454 21.57 -27.85 -23.57
CA ARG A 454 22.32 -28.81 -22.79
C ARG A 454 23.77 -28.90 -23.28
N ALA A 455 23.96 -29.10 -24.60
CA ALA A 455 25.28 -29.18 -25.19
C ALA A 455 26.10 -27.90 -25.04
N SER A 456 25.48 -26.74 -25.13
CA SER A 456 26.13 -25.43 -24.91
C SER A 456 26.63 -25.26 -23.47
N VAL A 457 25.86 -25.72 -22.48
CA VAL A 457 26.29 -25.70 -21.09
C VAL A 457 27.46 -26.63 -20.87
N GLU A 458 27.37 -27.86 -21.36
CA GLU A 458 28.44 -28.87 -21.24
C GLU A 458 29.74 -28.44 -21.93
N ALA A 459 29.66 -27.82 -23.12
CA ALA A 459 30.80 -27.34 -23.88
C ALA A 459 31.44 -26.03 -23.36
N THR A 460 30.82 -25.37 -22.39
CA THR A 460 31.34 -24.12 -21.84
C THR A 460 32.67 -24.37 -21.12
N PRO A 461 33.71 -23.52 -21.35
CA PRO A 461 35.00 -23.68 -20.70
C PRO A 461 34.96 -23.26 -19.22
N TRP A 462 34.33 -24.09 -18.39
CA TRP A 462 34.15 -23.82 -16.95
C TRP A 462 35.46 -23.70 -16.16
N GLY A 463 36.54 -24.35 -16.65
CA GLY A 463 37.88 -24.17 -16.07
C GLY A 463 38.39 -22.74 -16.06
N ALA A 464 37.85 -21.87 -16.90
CA ALA A 464 38.14 -20.41 -16.86
C ALA A 464 37.47 -19.69 -15.70
N VAL A 465 36.47 -20.30 -15.08
CA VAL A 465 35.77 -19.78 -13.87
C VAL A 465 36.47 -20.27 -12.61
N ALA A 466 36.74 -21.59 -12.56
CA ALA A 466 37.51 -22.23 -11.50
C ALA A 466 38.17 -23.48 -12.03
N GLU A 467 39.41 -23.75 -11.67
CA GLU A 467 40.15 -24.93 -12.11
C GLU A 467 39.45 -26.21 -11.67
N GLY A 468 39.18 -27.10 -12.60
CA GLY A 468 38.49 -28.37 -12.36
C GLY A 468 36.97 -28.28 -12.17
N LEU A 469 36.38 -27.10 -12.48
CA LEU A 469 34.91 -26.94 -12.50
C LEU A 469 34.34 -27.55 -13.78
N HIS A 470 33.29 -28.35 -13.63
CA HIS A 470 32.45 -28.88 -14.72
C HIS A 470 31.00 -28.66 -14.34
N VAL A 471 30.17 -28.22 -15.29
CA VAL A 471 28.74 -27.98 -15.09
C VAL A 471 27.96 -28.62 -16.22
N SER A 472 26.92 -29.36 -15.88
CA SER A 472 25.93 -29.87 -16.80
C SER A 472 24.52 -29.57 -16.36
N VAL A 473 23.54 -29.78 -17.24
CA VAL A 473 22.13 -29.55 -16.96
C VAL A 473 21.29 -30.73 -17.35
N SER A 474 20.31 -31.07 -16.55
CA SER A 474 19.22 -31.97 -16.90
C SER A 474 17.99 -31.15 -17.30
N ILE A 475 17.25 -31.61 -18.35
CA ILE A 475 16.13 -30.84 -18.90
C ILE A 475 14.92 -31.77 -19.11
N GLY A 476 13.76 -31.32 -18.58
CA GLY A 476 12.45 -31.90 -18.89
C GLY A 476 11.68 -30.99 -19.84
N VAL A 477 11.15 -31.54 -20.94
CA VAL A 477 10.39 -30.80 -21.96
C VAL A 477 8.93 -31.22 -21.93
N ALA A 478 7.98 -30.29 -21.84
CA ALA A 478 6.55 -30.57 -21.86
C ALA A 478 5.81 -29.57 -22.76
N ALA A 479 4.90 -30.07 -23.60
CA ALA A 479 4.06 -29.21 -24.45
C ALA A 479 2.67 -29.01 -23.86
N ALA A 480 2.07 -27.86 -24.10
CA ALA A 480 0.81 -27.50 -23.51
C ALA A 480 -0.37 -28.39 -23.90
N PHE A 481 -0.32 -29.02 -25.10
CA PHE A 481 -1.33 -29.99 -25.54
C PHE A 481 -1.33 -31.29 -24.71
N GLU A 482 -0.27 -31.55 -23.94
CA GLU A 482 -0.13 -32.74 -23.09
C GLU A 482 -0.69 -32.52 -21.66
N ALA A 483 -1.10 -31.31 -21.36
CA ALA A 483 -1.56 -30.91 -20.01
C ALA A 483 -2.92 -30.22 -20.07
N VAL A 484 -3.67 -30.25 -18.96
CA VAL A 484 -5.00 -29.64 -18.86
C VAL A 484 -4.90 -28.14 -18.60
N ASP A 485 -3.87 -27.73 -17.84
CA ASP A 485 -3.63 -26.34 -17.44
C ASP A 485 -2.13 -26.06 -17.22
N GLY A 486 -1.81 -24.84 -16.87
CA GLY A 486 -0.43 -24.41 -16.63
C GLY A 486 0.25 -25.11 -15.46
N ALA A 487 -0.47 -25.46 -14.41
CA ALA A 487 0.08 -26.20 -13.27
C ALA A 487 0.38 -27.65 -13.67
N GLY A 488 -0.49 -28.27 -14.45
CA GLY A 488 -0.27 -29.59 -15.05
C GLY A 488 0.93 -29.61 -16.01
N LEU A 489 1.10 -28.53 -16.79
CA LEU A 489 2.22 -28.38 -17.71
C LEU A 489 3.58 -28.33 -16.98
N LEU A 490 3.66 -27.52 -15.92
CA LEU A 490 4.85 -27.47 -15.06
C LEU A 490 5.10 -28.82 -14.37
N THR A 491 4.06 -29.47 -13.85
CA THR A 491 4.18 -30.78 -13.21
C THR A 491 4.69 -31.83 -14.16
N LEU A 492 4.27 -31.79 -15.43
CA LEU A 492 4.74 -32.71 -16.46
C LEU A 492 6.22 -32.47 -16.81
N ALA A 493 6.63 -31.21 -16.95
CA ALA A 493 8.03 -30.83 -17.17
C ALA A 493 8.92 -31.26 -15.99
N ASP A 494 8.45 -31.10 -14.75
CA ASP A 494 9.17 -31.52 -13.53
C ASP A 494 9.35 -33.07 -13.49
N ARG A 495 8.31 -33.83 -13.78
CA ARG A 495 8.42 -35.30 -13.88
C ARG A 495 9.48 -35.73 -14.90
N ARG A 496 9.55 -35.09 -16.06
CA ARG A 496 10.53 -35.35 -17.10
C ARG A 496 11.94 -34.90 -16.68
N LEU A 497 12.07 -33.78 -15.99
CA LEU A 497 13.33 -33.37 -15.39
C LEU A 497 13.81 -34.36 -14.33
N TYR A 498 12.92 -34.85 -13.50
CA TYR A 498 13.24 -35.90 -12.53
C TYR A 498 13.73 -37.18 -13.22
N ALA A 499 13.06 -37.62 -14.31
CA ALA A 499 13.49 -38.75 -15.10
C ALA A 499 14.89 -38.53 -15.73
N ALA A 500 15.19 -37.29 -16.19
CA ALA A 500 16.52 -36.92 -16.67
C ALA A 500 17.59 -37.06 -15.58
N LYS A 501 17.31 -36.55 -14.38
CA LYS A 501 18.21 -36.67 -13.23
C LYS A 501 18.44 -38.10 -12.81
N PHE A 502 17.40 -38.94 -12.81
CA PHE A 502 17.47 -40.35 -12.43
C PHE A 502 18.16 -41.21 -13.48
N GLY A 503 17.99 -40.88 -14.78
CA GLY A 503 18.59 -41.57 -15.92
C GLY A 503 20.08 -41.33 -16.15
N GLY A 504 20.76 -40.61 -15.24
CA GLY A 504 22.22 -40.36 -15.32
C GLY A 504 22.62 -38.90 -15.44
N ARG A 505 21.67 -37.97 -15.41
CA ARG A 505 21.87 -36.50 -15.59
C ARG A 505 22.38 -36.12 -16.96
N ASN A 506 22.69 -34.83 -17.17
CA ASN A 506 23.22 -34.29 -18.42
C ASN A 506 22.44 -34.76 -19.66
N GLN A 507 21.14 -34.78 -19.60
CA GLN A 507 20.27 -35.26 -20.66
C GLN A 507 18.93 -34.51 -20.72
N VAL A 508 18.25 -34.72 -21.85
CA VAL A 508 16.93 -34.15 -22.14
C VAL A 508 15.90 -35.28 -22.17
N VAL A 509 14.77 -35.11 -21.50
CA VAL A 509 13.63 -36.02 -21.54
C VAL A 509 12.42 -35.29 -22.09
N THR A 510 11.85 -35.81 -23.19
CA THR A 510 10.72 -35.20 -23.92
C THR A 510 9.44 -36.04 -23.84
N ALA A 511 9.52 -37.29 -23.41
CA ALA A 511 8.40 -38.24 -23.32
C ALA A 511 8.55 -39.12 -22.06
N GLY A 512 7.45 -39.56 -21.49
CA GLY A 512 7.46 -40.47 -20.32
C GLY A 512 6.36 -40.09 -19.31
#